data_aa41175c5b20b789113794c809e737c3
#
_entry.id   aa41175c5b20b789113794c809e737c3
#
_cell.length_a   1.000
_cell.length_b   1.000
_cell.length_c   1.000
_cell.angle_alpha   90.00
_cell.angle_beta   90.00
_cell.angle_gamma   90.00
#
_symmetry.space_group_name_H-M   'P 1'
#
loop_
_entity.id
_entity.type
_entity.pdbx_description
1 polymer ?
#
loop_
_entity_poly.entity_id
_entity_poly.type
_entity_poly.pdbx_seq_one_letter_code
_entity_poly.pdbx_strand_id
1 'polypeptide(L)'
;MKKIEKIIEKEIHKNKLLQALMKKNQKTDKKTVFELVKQFNQKLNLTTILKTIRTKRSTYYYWLKAENKIKAKKEKYLLQQNRIKALCLHQQYFYGHRKITDLYQKTFNEFITKKKVYTIMKKNDINCRLRIKKNKYNYKNNLKTKLKVVDNLINQDFISIAPLQKLFTDITYFKTPQGFLYFSCIIDSFNNQIIASHTSKHQNKELVLNTIQKLPLLKEPCIIHSDQGTVYQSQKVQQTLTKKGFLISMSRKATPRDNAVIENFFGQMKTILQHQHPFLFQKSTKKLKKVINHFPKFWNNQWILAKLNYSSPSQYSQNLI
;
A
#
# COMPACT_ATOMS: atom_id res chain seq x y z
N MET A 1 69.39 -7.64 -28.04
CA MET A 1 68.29 -8.38 -28.71
C MET A 1 66.95 -8.18 -28.08
N LYS A 2 66.66 -8.57 -26.81
CA LYS A 2 65.35 -8.39 -26.14
C LYS A 2 64.69 -7.00 -26.18
N LYS A 3 65.47 -5.89 -26.26
CA LYS A 3 64.97 -4.52 -26.32
C LYS A 3 64.45 -4.17 -27.73
N ILE A 4 65.10 -4.72 -28.78
CA ILE A 4 64.71 -4.51 -30.17
C ILE A 4 63.45 -5.32 -30.48
N GLU A 5 63.35 -6.56 -29.99
CA GLU A 5 62.19 -7.42 -30.15
C GLU A 5 60.93 -6.76 -29.55
N LYS A 6 61.02 -6.19 -28.31
CA LYS A 6 59.91 -5.46 -27.70
C LYS A 6 59.49 -4.21 -28.50
N ILE A 7 60.40 -3.55 -29.18
CA ILE A 7 60.07 -2.38 -30.03
C ILE A 7 59.32 -2.83 -31.27
N ILE A 8 59.79 -3.93 -31.92
CA ILE A 8 59.17 -4.52 -33.13
C ILE A 8 57.78 -5.01 -32.77
N GLU A 9 57.62 -5.73 -31.67
CA GLU A 9 56.33 -6.25 -31.22
C GLU A 9 55.30 -5.11 -30.92
N LYS A 10 55.78 -4.03 -30.32
CA LYS A 10 54.93 -2.86 -30.06
C LYS A 10 54.51 -2.18 -31.37
N GLU A 11 55.35 -2.11 -32.37
CA GLU A 11 55.02 -1.51 -33.67
C GLU A 11 54.06 -2.36 -34.48
N ILE A 12 54.20 -3.70 -34.43
CA ILE A 12 53.24 -4.65 -35.02
C ILE A 12 51.84 -4.44 -34.41
N HIS A 13 51.75 -4.29 -33.08
CA HIS A 13 50.46 -4.06 -32.41
C HIS A 13 49.85 -2.70 -32.72
N LYS A 14 50.65 -1.66 -32.91
CA LYS A 14 50.18 -0.36 -33.42
C LYS A 14 49.59 -0.45 -34.84
N ASN A 15 50.26 -1.15 -35.72
CA ASN A 15 49.80 -1.33 -37.10
C ASN A 15 48.48 -2.11 -37.15
N LYS A 16 48.30 -3.15 -36.29
CA LYS A 16 47.04 -3.85 -36.12
C LYS A 16 45.92 -2.95 -35.59
N LEU A 17 46.24 -2.04 -34.64
CA LEU A 17 45.30 -1.05 -34.14
C LEU A 17 44.86 -0.06 -35.22
N LEU A 18 45.78 0.43 -36.05
CA LEU A 18 45.46 1.31 -37.17
C LEU A 18 44.58 0.63 -38.21
N GLN A 19 44.88 -0.63 -38.56
CA GLN A 19 44.02 -1.43 -39.46
C GLN A 19 42.60 -1.62 -38.87
N ALA A 20 42.46 -1.89 -37.57
CA ALA A 20 41.18 -2.01 -36.90
C ALA A 20 40.41 -0.69 -36.90
N LEU A 21 41.09 0.45 -36.78
CA LEU A 21 40.48 1.78 -36.88
C LEU A 21 39.99 2.06 -38.33
N MET A 22 40.79 1.73 -39.35
CA MET A 22 40.42 1.90 -40.76
C MET A 22 39.17 1.08 -41.13
N LYS A 23 39.08 -0.16 -40.67
CA LYS A 23 37.89 -1.01 -40.85
C LYS A 23 36.61 -0.43 -40.27
N LYS A 24 36.72 0.45 -39.27
CA LYS A 24 35.56 1.13 -38.62
C LYS A 24 35.30 2.54 -39.19
N ASN A 25 35.61 2.78 -40.45
CA ASN A 25 35.35 4.05 -41.18
C ASN A 25 35.94 5.31 -40.51
N GLN A 26 37.12 5.21 -39.89
CA GLN A 26 37.87 6.31 -39.26
C GLN A 26 37.06 7.17 -38.20
N LYS A 27 35.88 6.75 -37.80
CA LYS A 27 35.13 7.46 -36.76
C LYS A 27 35.74 7.20 -35.38
N THR A 28 36.23 8.23 -34.75
CA THR A 28 36.70 8.21 -33.36
C THR A 28 35.56 8.51 -32.38
N ASP A 29 34.38 7.89 -32.59
CA ASP A 29 33.28 8.00 -31.66
C ASP A 29 33.59 7.25 -30.37
N LYS A 30 32.88 7.61 -29.31
CA LYS A 30 33.06 7.07 -27.96
C LYS A 30 33.06 5.53 -27.92
N LYS A 31 32.14 4.90 -28.63
CA LYS A 31 31.98 3.43 -28.64
C LYS A 31 33.18 2.73 -29.26
N THR A 32 33.62 3.22 -30.41
CA THR A 32 34.80 2.71 -31.12
C THR A 32 36.07 2.84 -30.28
N VAL A 33 36.27 3.97 -29.62
CA VAL A 33 37.42 4.18 -28.72
C VAL A 33 37.42 3.17 -27.56
N PHE A 34 36.30 2.93 -26.90
CA PHE A 34 36.23 1.93 -25.82
C PHE A 34 36.48 0.50 -26.32
N GLU A 35 35.95 0.13 -27.46
CA GLU A 35 36.16 -1.20 -28.05
C GLU A 35 37.64 -1.42 -28.39
N LEU A 36 38.30 -0.45 -29.03
CA LEU A 36 39.71 -0.53 -29.36
C LEU A 36 40.59 -0.54 -28.09
N VAL A 37 40.32 0.27 -27.12
CA VAL A 37 41.05 0.23 -25.84
C VAL A 37 40.88 -1.14 -25.18
N LYS A 38 39.67 -1.71 -25.11
CA LYS A 38 39.41 -3.05 -24.55
C LYS A 38 40.16 -4.16 -25.30
N GLN A 39 40.27 -4.06 -26.65
CA GLN A 39 40.91 -5.05 -27.47
C GLN A 39 42.44 -5.04 -27.35
N PHE A 40 43.04 -3.84 -27.15
CA PHE A 40 44.50 -3.67 -27.24
C PHE A 40 45.18 -3.36 -25.89
N ASN A 41 44.46 -3.12 -24.77
CA ASN A 41 45.00 -2.73 -23.48
C ASN A 41 45.97 -3.76 -22.84
N GLN A 42 45.89 -5.02 -23.23
CA GLN A 42 46.82 -6.07 -22.77
C GLN A 42 48.16 -6.04 -23.56
N LYS A 43 48.16 -5.47 -24.75
CA LYS A 43 49.29 -5.48 -25.70
C LYS A 43 49.99 -4.13 -25.82
N LEU A 44 49.24 -3.05 -25.62
CA LEU A 44 49.70 -1.66 -25.68
C LEU A 44 49.22 -0.89 -24.45
N ASN A 45 50.07 0.02 -23.99
CA ASN A 45 49.64 0.92 -22.90
C ASN A 45 48.59 1.91 -23.40
N LEU A 46 47.71 2.33 -22.50
CA LEU A 46 46.57 3.23 -22.80
C LEU A 46 47.03 4.50 -23.54
N THR A 47 48.14 5.11 -23.10
CA THR A 47 48.67 6.35 -23.70
C THR A 47 49.01 6.12 -25.17
N THR A 48 49.66 4.99 -25.54
CA THR A 48 50.00 4.64 -26.92
C THR A 48 48.72 4.43 -27.73
N ILE A 49 47.75 3.69 -27.19
CA ILE A 49 46.47 3.44 -27.88
C ILE A 49 45.79 4.77 -28.21
N LEU A 50 45.56 5.61 -27.18
CA LEU A 50 44.86 6.88 -27.35
C LEU A 50 45.58 7.85 -28.29
N LYS A 51 46.92 7.89 -28.25
CA LYS A 51 47.74 8.69 -29.20
C LYS A 51 47.57 8.19 -30.62
N THR A 52 47.58 6.90 -30.84
CA THR A 52 47.43 6.28 -32.16
C THR A 52 46.06 6.56 -32.79
N ILE A 53 44.99 6.52 -31.97
CA ILE A 53 43.62 6.81 -32.43
C ILE A 53 43.27 8.30 -32.36
N ARG A 54 44.21 9.17 -32.09
CA ARG A 54 44.06 10.62 -32.01
C ARG A 54 43.00 11.10 -31.00
N THR A 55 42.84 10.40 -29.87
CA THR A 55 41.91 10.77 -28.81
C THR A 55 42.67 11.34 -27.61
N LYS A 56 42.26 12.51 -27.12
CA LYS A 56 42.85 13.09 -25.92
C LYS A 56 42.59 12.22 -24.70
N ARG A 57 43.59 12.05 -23.84
CA ARG A 57 43.46 11.27 -22.58
C ARG A 57 42.37 11.82 -21.67
N SER A 58 42.23 13.14 -21.57
CA SER A 58 41.16 13.80 -20.83
C SER A 58 39.77 13.44 -21.32
N THR A 59 39.58 13.42 -22.64
CA THR A 59 38.31 13.00 -23.30
C THR A 59 37.96 11.56 -22.99
N TYR A 60 38.92 10.65 -23.06
CA TYR A 60 38.71 9.24 -22.72
C TYR A 60 38.24 9.07 -21.25
N TYR A 61 38.96 9.68 -20.30
CA TYR A 61 38.56 9.59 -18.89
C TYR A 61 37.23 10.29 -18.58
N TYR A 62 36.93 11.40 -19.25
CA TYR A 62 35.61 12.03 -19.15
C TYR A 62 34.51 11.07 -19.61
N TRP A 63 34.67 10.42 -20.76
CA TRP A 63 33.73 9.42 -21.25
C TRP A 63 33.60 8.21 -20.32
N LEU A 64 34.72 7.70 -19.81
CA LEU A 64 34.77 6.58 -18.88
C LEU A 64 33.99 6.91 -17.57
N LYS A 65 34.23 8.09 -17.01
CA LYS A 65 33.51 8.57 -15.82
C LYS A 65 32.01 8.71 -16.09
N ALA A 66 31.64 9.24 -17.25
CA ALA A 66 30.24 9.36 -17.65
C ALA A 66 29.56 7.98 -17.80
N GLU A 67 30.26 7.01 -18.39
CA GLU A 67 29.73 5.64 -18.58
C GLU A 67 29.55 4.90 -17.26
N ASN A 68 30.54 4.99 -16.37
CA ASN A 68 30.45 4.43 -15.02
C ASN A 68 29.30 5.06 -14.22
N LYS A 69 29.07 6.37 -14.36
CA LYS A 69 27.89 7.04 -13.76
C LYS A 69 26.58 6.49 -14.31
N ILE A 70 26.47 6.28 -15.62
CA ILE A 70 25.26 5.72 -16.25
C ILE A 70 25.05 4.28 -15.80
N LYS A 71 26.11 3.46 -15.73
CA LYS A 71 26.06 2.07 -15.27
C LYS A 71 25.59 1.99 -13.81
N ALA A 72 26.23 2.73 -12.92
CA ALA A 72 25.85 2.81 -11.50
C ALA A 72 24.39 3.27 -11.31
N LYS A 73 23.94 4.26 -12.13
CA LYS A 73 22.54 4.72 -12.10
C LYS A 73 21.56 3.63 -12.54
N LYS A 74 21.91 2.85 -13.55
CA LYS A 74 21.08 1.71 -14.01
C LYS A 74 21.01 0.60 -12.96
N GLU A 75 22.13 0.23 -12.37
CA GLU A 75 22.20 -0.79 -11.31
C GLU A 75 21.39 -0.35 -10.08
N LYS A 76 21.55 0.89 -9.63
CA LYS A 76 20.73 1.44 -8.55
C LYS A 76 19.23 1.42 -8.88
N TYR A 77 18.87 1.77 -10.10
CA TYR A 77 17.47 1.71 -10.55
C TYR A 77 16.90 0.28 -10.51
N LEU A 78 17.67 -0.70 -11.01
CA LEU A 78 17.27 -2.11 -11.01
C LEU A 78 17.10 -2.65 -9.59
N LEU A 79 18.02 -2.32 -8.69
CA LEU A 79 17.92 -2.68 -7.27
C LEU A 79 16.64 -2.12 -6.64
N GLN A 80 16.36 -0.83 -6.86
CA GLN A 80 15.15 -0.18 -6.35
C GLN A 80 13.87 -0.81 -6.94
N GLN A 81 13.90 -1.15 -8.23
CA GLN A 81 12.79 -1.83 -8.90
C GLN A 81 12.51 -3.20 -8.25
N ASN A 82 13.53 -4.01 -8.02
CA ASN A 82 13.38 -5.33 -7.41
C ASN A 82 12.87 -5.24 -5.96
N ARG A 83 13.39 -4.30 -5.17
CA ARG A 83 12.92 -4.04 -3.81
C ARG A 83 11.45 -3.63 -3.77
N ILE A 84 11.01 -2.74 -4.68
CA ILE A 84 9.61 -2.32 -4.76
C ILE A 84 8.72 -3.49 -5.18
N LYS A 85 9.13 -4.31 -6.14
CA LYS A 85 8.39 -5.53 -6.54
C LYS A 85 8.21 -6.47 -5.36
N ALA A 86 9.27 -6.73 -4.60
CA ALA A 86 9.22 -7.59 -3.42
C ALA A 86 8.26 -7.06 -2.36
N LEU A 87 8.30 -5.75 -2.05
CA LEU A 87 7.36 -5.13 -1.12
C LEU A 87 5.90 -5.22 -1.62
N CYS A 88 5.65 -4.97 -2.90
CA CYS A 88 4.31 -5.09 -3.47
C CYS A 88 3.78 -6.53 -3.37
N LEU A 89 4.60 -7.52 -3.66
CA LEU A 89 4.26 -8.94 -3.55
C LEU A 89 3.98 -9.33 -2.10
N HIS A 90 4.86 -8.98 -1.17
CA HIS A 90 4.70 -9.25 0.26
C HIS A 90 3.38 -8.66 0.80
N GLN A 91 2.99 -7.48 0.33
CA GLN A 91 1.72 -6.82 0.68
C GLN A 91 0.55 -7.26 -0.22
N GLN A 92 0.68 -8.36 -0.97
CA GLN A 92 -0.35 -8.93 -1.84
C GLN A 92 -1.01 -7.90 -2.79
N TYR A 93 -0.26 -6.86 -3.16
CA TYR A 93 -0.70 -5.75 -4.02
C TYR A 93 -1.84 -4.88 -3.44
N PHE A 94 -2.09 -4.91 -2.13
CA PHE A 94 -3.10 -4.06 -1.51
C PHE A 94 -2.65 -2.61 -1.30
N TYR A 95 -1.34 -2.37 -1.31
CA TYR A 95 -0.80 -1.04 -1.06
C TYR A 95 -0.50 -0.29 -2.34
N GLY A 96 -1.00 0.95 -2.43
CA GLY A 96 -0.65 1.88 -3.50
C GLY A 96 0.73 2.51 -3.27
N HIS A 97 1.23 3.20 -4.30
CA HIS A 97 2.58 3.78 -4.32
C HIS A 97 2.94 4.60 -3.07
N ARG A 98 1.97 5.30 -2.43
CA ARG A 98 2.25 6.12 -1.22
C ARG A 98 2.65 5.25 -0.04
N LYS A 99 1.89 4.18 0.25
CA LYS A 99 2.21 3.22 1.32
C LYS A 99 3.49 2.43 1.02
N ILE A 100 3.69 2.03 -0.25
CA ILE A 100 4.92 1.35 -0.69
C ILE A 100 6.14 2.26 -0.54
N THR A 101 6.00 3.59 -0.77
CA THR A 101 7.10 4.54 -0.56
C THR A 101 7.53 4.58 0.91
N ASP A 102 6.57 4.68 1.83
CA ASP A 102 6.87 4.70 3.26
C ASP A 102 7.50 3.38 3.73
N LEU A 103 6.92 2.25 3.33
CA LEU A 103 7.50 0.93 3.64
C LEU A 103 8.92 0.77 3.10
N TYR A 104 9.18 1.24 1.87
CA TYR A 104 10.51 1.20 1.27
C TYR A 104 11.53 1.96 2.12
N GLN A 105 11.18 3.20 2.50
CA GLN A 105 12.05 4.03 3.31
C GLN A 105 12.34 3.42 4.69
N LYS A 106 11.31 2.88 5.35
CA LYS A 106 11.44 2.21 6.66
C LYS A 106 12.24 0.90 6.57
N THR A 107 12.03 0.11 5.52
CA THR A 107 12.66 -1.22 5.39
C THR A 107 14.13 -1.12 4.97
N PHE A 108 14.45 -0.21 4.04
CA PHE A 108 15.79 -0.13 3.45
C PHE A 108 16.61 1.08 3.92
N ASN A 109 16.05 1.91 4.80
CA ASN A 109 16.64 3.17 5.27
C ASN A 109 17.20 4.02 4.11
N GLU A 110 16.48 4.03 2.95
CA GLU A 110 16.86 4.72 1.74
C GLU A 110 15.75 5.65 1.29
N PHE A 111 16.07 6.93 1.07
CA PHE A 111 15.09 7.89 0.55
C PHE A 111 14.73 7.59 -0.90
N ILE A 112 13.42 7.55 -1.18
CA ILE A 112 12.85 7.43 -2.53
C ILE A 112 11.61 8.33 -2.65
N THR A 113 11.42 8.99 -3.80
CA THR A 113 10.25 9.85 -4.00
C THR A 113 9.01 9.04 -4.37
N LYS A 114 7.84 9.53 -3.95
CA LYS A 114 6.53 8.95 -4.30
C LYS A 114 6.35 8.82 -5.82
N LYS A 115 6.80 9.83 -6.59
CA LYS A 115 6.76 9.84 -8.05
C LYS A 115 7.60 8.70 -8.66
N LYS A 116 8.79 8.45 -8.11
CA LYS A 116 9.67 7.37 -8.59
C LYS A 116 9.05 5.99 -8.33
N VAL A 117 8.50 5.76 -7.14
CA VAL A 117 7.80 4.50 -6.81
C VAL A 117 6.60 4.31 -7.74
N TYR A 118 5.76 5.34 -7.93
CA TYR A 118 4.64 5.29 -8.88
C TYR A 118 5.09 4.91 -10.28
N THR A 119 6.17 5.54 -10.79
CA THR A 119 6.70 5.26 -12.13
C THR A 119 7.21 3.82 -12.26
N ILE A 120 7.89 3.30 -11.22
CA ILE A 120 8.36 1.91 -11.20
C ILE A 120 7.18 0.95 -11.17
N MET A 121 6.19 1.17 -10.31
CA MET A 121 4.98 0.35 -10.25
C MET A 121 4.25 0.34 -11.60
N LYS A 122 4.03 1.52 -12.21
CA LYS A 122 3.35 1.65 -13.50
C LYS A 122 4.10 0.92 -14.63
N LYS A 123 5.43 1.05 -14.71
CA LYS A 123 6.26 0.38 -15.74
C LYS A 123 6.28 -1.15 -15.61
N ASN A 124 5.89 -1.67 -14.46
CA ASN A 124 5.84 -3.12 -14.21
C ASN A 124 4.39 -3.63 -14.06
N ASP A 125 3.39 -2.85 -14.50
CA ASP A 125 1.96 -3.17 -14.45
C ASP A 125 1.44 -3.54 -13.06
N ILE A 126 2.09 -2.98 -12.03
CA ILE A 126 1.71 -3.19 -10.63
C ILE A 126 0.62 -2.19 -10.25
N ASN A 127 -0.60 -2.70 -10.07
CA ASN A 127 -1.77 -1.93 -9.67
C ASN A 127 -2.24 -2.28 -8.26
N CYS A 128 -2.70 -1.28 -7.50
CA CYS A 128 -3.30 -1.49 -6.18
C CYS A 128 -4.69 -2.13 -6.33
N ARG A 129 -4.93 -3.25 -5.64
CA ARG A 129 -6.18 -4.02 -5.72
C ARG A 129 -7.36 -3.42 -4.96
N LEU A 130 -7.12 -2.46 -4.05
CA LEU A 130 -8.18 -1.91 -3.18
C LEU A 130 -9.18 -0.98 -3.87
N ARG A 131 -8.90 -0.45 -5.07
CA ARG A 131 -9.74 0.57 -5.71
C ARG A 131 -10.21 0.18 -7.11
N ILE A 132 -10.67 -1.04 -7.28
CA ILE A 132 -11.38 -1.43 -8.50
C ILE A 132 -12.82 -0.91 -8.37
N LYS A 133 -13.22 0.07 -9.20
CA LYS A 133 -14.61 0.55 -9.26
C LYS A 133 -15.53 -0.62 -9.60
N LYS A 134 -16.41 -0.99 -8.66
CA LYS A 134 -17.53 -1.90 -8.95
C LYS A 134 -18.73 -1.08 -9.40
N ASN A 135 -19.48 -1.57 -10.39
CA ASN A 135 -20.74 -0.99 -10.81
C ASN A 135 -21.71 -0.88 -9.62
N LYS A 136 -22.31 0.29 -9.46
CA LYS A 136 -23.30 0.55 -8.41
C LYS A 136 -24.57 -0.21 -8.70
N TYR A 137 -24.92 -1.17 -7.86
CA TYR A 137 -26.30 -1.71 -7.80
C TYR A 137 -27.14 -0.78 -6.93
N ASN A 138 -28.24 -0.25 -7.49
CA ASN A 138 -29.24 0.53 -6.76
C ASN A 138 -30.14 -0.44 -5.99
N TYR A 139 -30.12 -0.36 -4.66
CA TYR A 139 -31.07 -1.08 -3.80
C TYR A 139 -32.16 -0.11 -3.34
N LYS A 140 -33.40 -0.35 -3.75
CA LYS A 140 -34.58 0.37 -3.23
C LYS A 140 -35.15 -0.42 -2.04
N ASN A 141 -35.11 0.12 -0.86
CA ASN A 141 -35.82 -0.40 0.30
C ASN A 141 -36.99 0.52 0.67
N ASN A 142 -38.19 -0.03 0.61
CA ASN A 142 -39.40 0.56 1.17
C ASN A 142 -39.80 -0.22 2.41
N LEU A 143 -39.63 0.34 3.60
CA LEU A 143 -40.34 -0.11 4.80
C LEU A 143 -40.54 1.08 5.73
N LYS A 144 -41.83 1.43 5.96
CA LYS A 144 -42.27 2.45 6.91
C LYS A 144 -42.60 1.77 8.24
N THR A 145 -41.70 1.92 9.22
CA THR A 145 -42.04 1.67 10.63
C THR A 145 -41.66 2.93 11.42
N LYS A 146 -42.56 3.42 12.28
CA LYS A 146 -42.25 4.53 13.21
C LYS A 146 -41.30 4.03 14.30
N LEU A 147 -40.01 4.13 14.06
CA LEU A 147 -38.97 3.81 15.02
C LEU A 147 -38.31 5.12 15.50
N LYS A 148 -37.79 5.14 16.73
CA LYS A 148 -37.22 6.36 17.32
C LYS A 148 -35.90 6.73 16.68
N VAL A 149 -35.89 7.78 15.89
CA VAL A 149 -34.71 8.38 15.29
C VAL A 149 -34.12 9.41 16.27
N VAL A 150 -32.81 9.42 16.42
CA VAL A 150 -32.06 10.36 17.27
C VAL A 150 -31.33 11.35 16.35
N ASP A 151 -31.08 12.57 16.86
CA ASP A 151 -30.43 13.64 16.10
C ASP A 151 -28.98 13.28 15.68
N ASN A 152 -28.53 13.89 14.60
CA ASN A 152 -27.16 13.76 14.13
C ASN A 152 -26.25 14.73 14.89
N LEU A 153 -25.50 14.21 15.86
CA LEU A 153 -24.53 14.97 16.65
C LEU A 153 -23.17 15.12 15.94
N ILE A 154 -22.91 14.32 14.91
CA ILE A 154 -21.61 14.30 14.20
C ILE A 154 -21.53 15.39 13.12
N ASN A 155 -22.62 15.64 12.38
CA ASN A 155 -22.67 16.65 11.30
C ASN A 155 -21.47 16.60 10.36
N GLN A 156 -21.01 15.39 9.99
CA GLN A 156 -19.83 15.13 9.15
C GLN A 156 -18.49 15.58 9.73
N ASP A 157 -18.44 15.96 11.02
CA ASP A 157 -17.20 16.16 11.74
C ASP A 157 -16.70 14.82 12.30
N PHE A 158 -15.85 14.15 11.50
CA PHE A 158 -15.26 12.85 11.81
C PHE A 158 -13.95 12.95 12.62
N ILE A 159 -13.49 14.15 12.94
CA ILE A 159 -12.23 14.37 13.64
C ILE A 159 -12.42 14.11 15.13
N SER A 160 -11.53 13.31 15.69
CA SER A 160 -11.38 13.11 17.14
C SER A 160 -9.95 13.44 17.54
N ILE A 161 -9.76 14.10 18.65
CA ILE A 161 -8.44 14.46 19.19
C ILE A 161 -7.92 13.44 20.21
N ALA A 162 -8.81 12.60 20.73
CA ALA A 162 -8.49 11.53 21.67
C ALA A 162 -9.29 10.25 21.36
N PRO A 163 -8.81 9.08 21.82
CA PRO A 163 -9.54 7.82 21.69
C PRO A 163 -10.91 7.88 22.39
N LEU A 164 -11.87 7.13 21.84
CA LEU A 164 -13.22 6.97 22.41
C LEU A 164 -14.07 8.25 22.48
N GLN A 165 -13.75 9.29 21.70
CA GLN A 165 -14.60 10.48 21.58
C GLN A 165 -15.77 10.26 20.63
N LYS A 166 -15.51 9.67 19.45
CA LYS A 166 -16.52 9.42 18.42
C LYS A 166 -16.34 8.00 17.87
N LEU A 167 -17.30 7.15 18.11
CA LEU A 167 -17.37 5.79 17.59
C LEU A 167 -18.39 5.70 16.47
N PHE A 168 -18.11 4.89 15.46
CA PHE A 168 -19.00 4.62 14.34
C PHE A 168 -19.35 3.15 14.32
N THR A 169 -20.65 2.84 14.15
CA THR A 169 -21.13 1.46 14.12
C THR A 169 -22.03 1.21 12.92
N ASP A 170 -21.91 0.01 12.35
CA ASP A 170 -22.77 -0.44 11.26
C ASP A 170 -22.69 -1.98 11.14
N ILE A 171 -23.58 -2.55 10.35
CA ILE A 171 -23.65 -3.99 10.04
C ILE A 171 -23.38 -4.19 8.57
N THR A 172 -22.41 -5.06 8.25
CA THR A 172 -22.21 -5.55 6.89
C THR A 172 -22.53 -7.04 6.80
N TYR A 173 -22.71 -7.55 5.58
CA TYR A 173 -22.96 -8.98 5.35
C TYR A 173 -22.03 -9.56 4.28
N PHE A 174 -21.86 -10.87 4.37
CA PHE A 174 -21.14 -11.70 3.43
C PHE A 174 -22.05 -12.82 2.95
N LYS A 175 -22.20 -12.96 1.64
CA LYS A 175 -22.99 -14.05 1.05
C LYS A 175 -22.19 -15.36 1.17
N THR A 176 -22.85 -16.42 1.61
CA THR A 176 -22.30 -17.77 1.78
C THR A 176 -23.24 -18.80 1.15
N PRO A 177 -22.80 -20.06 0.94
CA PRO A 177 -23.68 -21.12 0.44
C PRO A 177 -24.90 -21.40 1.34
N GLN A 178 -24.76 -21.18 2.66
CA GLN A 178 -25.81 -21.36 3.64
C GLN A 178 -26.56 -20.06 4.00
N GLY A 179 -26.59 -19.07 3.12
CA GLY A 179 -27.25 -17.78 3.33
C GLY A 179 -26.26 -16.63 3.62
N PHE A 180 -26.55 -15.81 4.61
CA PHE A 180 -25.74 -14.65 4.94
C PHE A 180 -25.03 -14.81 6.28
N LEU A 181 -23.83 -14.26 6.37
CA LEU A 181 -23.10 -14.04 7.60
C LEU A 181 -23.00 -12.54 7.82
N TYR A 182 -23.58 -12.06 8.91
CA TYR A 182 -23.59 -10.66 9.30
C TYR A 182 -22.44 -10.35 10.24
N PHE A 183 -21.85 -9.18 10.08
CA PHE A 183 -20.75 -8.67 10.90
C PHE A 183 -21.10 -7.28 11.37
N SER A 184 -21.30 -7.13 12.68
CA SER A 184 -21.44 -5.84 13.35
C SER A 184 -20.08 -5.38 13.85
N CYS A 185 -19.77 -4.10 13.68
CA CYS A 185 -18.49 -3.54 14.01
C CYS A 185 -18.65 -2.14 14.61
N ILE A 186 -17.79 -1.82 15.57
CA ILE A 186 -17.64 -0.48 16.15
C ILE A 186 -16.21 -0.04 15.99
N ILE A 187 -16.01 1.09 15.33
CA ILE A 187 -14.70 1.64 14.98
C ILE A 187 -14.53 3.04 15.57
N ASP A 188 -13.35 3.33 16.12
CA ASP A 188 -13.00 4.64 16.64
C ASP A 188 -12.53 5.57 15.51
N SER A 189 -13.09 6.77 15.43
CA SER A 189 -12.67 7.74 14.39
C SER A 189 -11.29 8.32 14.63
N PHE A 190 -10.80 8.31 15.86
CA PHE A 190 -9.47 8.83 16.21
C PHE A 190 -8.36 8.11 15.43
N ASN A 191 -8.30 6.81 15.58
CA ASN A 191 -7.22 5.98 15.00
C ASN A 191 -7.73 4.88 14.03
N ASN A 192 -9.03 4.82 13.75
CA ASN A 192 -9.69 3.74 13.00
C ASN A 192 -9.50 2.35 13.63
N GLN A 193 -9.29 2.27 14.92
CA GLN A 193 -9.22 1.01 15.64
C GLN A 193 -10.60 0.36 15.74
N ILE A 194 -10.69 -0.93 15.48
CA ILE A 194 -11.90 -1.70 15.78
C ILE A 194 -11.92 -1.97 17.26
N ILE A 195 -12.89 -1.36 17.96
CA ILE A 195 -13.05 -1.49 19.41
C ILE A 195 -13.84 -2.74 19.77
N ALA A 196 -14.91 -3.01 19.00
CA ALA A 196 -15.75 -4.17 19.21
C ALA A 196 -16.30 -4.71 17.89
N SER A 197 -16.50 -6.03 17.82
CA SER A 197 -17.15 -6.66 16.68
C SER A 197 -17.80 -7.98 17.08
N HIS A 198 -18.84 -8.37 16.33
CA HIS A 198 -19.52 -9.67 16.47
C HIS A 198 -20.04 -10.19 15.14
N THR A 199 -20.11 -11.50 14.98
CA THR A 199 -20.67 -12.17 13.78
C THR A 199 -21.87 -13.03 14.14
N SER A 200 -22.93 -12.97 13.32
CA SER A 200 -24.13 -13.79 13.46
C SER A 200 -24.65 -14.25 12.10
N LYS A 201 -25.47 -15.30 12.09
CA LYS A 201 -26.25 -15.70 10.92
C LYS A 201 -27.51 -14.84 10.74
N HIS A 202 -27.88 -14.04 11.76
CA HIS A 202 -29.09 -13.23 11.78
C HIS A 202 -28.74 -11.75 11.96
N GLN A 203 -29.40 -10.88 11.18
CA GLN A 203 -29.32 -9.43 11.31
C GLN A 203 -30.43 -8.96 12.27
N ASN A 204 -30.19 -9.13 13.54
CA ASN A 204 -31.13 -8.78 14.58
C ASN A 204 -30.49 -7.91 15.68
N LYS A 205 -31.30 -7.48 16.66
CA LYS A 205 -30.84 -6.66 17.79
C LYS A 205 -29.79 -7.37 18.64
N GLU A 206 -29.82 -8.69 18.76
CA GLU A 206 -28.86 -9.49 19.52
C GLU A 206 -27.45 -9.38 18.93
N LEU A 207 -27.31 -9.33 17.60
CA LEU A 207 -26.01 -9.09 16.93
C LEU A 207 -25.37 -7.80 17.42
N VAL A 208 -26.15 -6.70 17.47
CA VAL A 208 -25.64 -5.38 17.90
C VAL A 208 -25.42 -5.35 19.42
N LEU A 209 -26.32 -5.91 20.20
CA LEU A 209 -26.18 -6.00 21.66
C LEU A 209 -24.91 -6.77 22.06
N ASN A 210 -24.63 -7.90 21.42
CA ASN A 210 -23.40 -8.67 21.64
C ASN A 210 -22.14 -7.90 21.22
N THR A 211 -22.25 -6.99 20.26
CA THR A 211 -21.13 -6.08 19.90
C THR A 211 -20.94 -5.01 20.98
N ILE A 212 -22.03 -4.37 21.42
CA ILE A 212 -22.02 -3.30 22.46
C ILE A 212 -21.50 -3.83 23.81
N GLN A 213 -21.83 -5.08 24.18
CA GLN A 213 -21.33 -5.71 25.41
C GLN A 213 -19.80 -5.74 25.51
N LYS A 214 -19.11 -5.80 24.36
CA LYS A 214 -17.64 -5.83 24.30
C LYS A 214 -16.98 -4.45 24.41
N LEU A 215 -17.76 -3.37 24.41
CA LEU A 215 -17.24 -2.02 24.57
C LEU A 215 -16.66 -1.84 25.99
N PRO A 216 -15.54 -1.10 26.12
CA PRO A 216 -14.96 -0.77 27.40
C PRO A 216 -15.91 0.13 28.22
N LEU A 217 -15.64 0.25 29.52
CA LEU A 217 -16.25 1.28 30.36
C LEU A 217 -15.70 2.65 29.93
N LEU A 218 -16.61 3.63 29.86
CA LEU A 218 -16.26 4.99 29.49
C LEU A 218 -15.78 5.75 30.73
N LYS A 219 -14.73 6.54 30.56
CA LYS A 219 -14.28 7.54 31.54
C LYS A 219 -14.83 8.93 31.24
N GLU A 220 -15.03 9.21 29.96
CA GLU A 220 -15.49 10.47 29.39
C GLU A 220 -16.69 10.25 28.44
N PRO A 221 -17.53 11.27 28.19
CA PRO A 221 -18.63 11.17 27.25
C PRO A 221 -18.15 10.76 25.86
N CYS A 222 -18.77 9.75 25.25
CA CYS A 222 -18.45 9.21 23.96
C CYS A 222 -19.69 9.20 23.06
N ILE A 223 -19.57 9.76 21.86
CA ILE A 223 -20.62 9.70 20.84
C ILE A 223 -20.51 8.37 20.09
N ILE A 224 -21.61 7.62 20.01
CA ILE A 224 -21.72 6.47 19.13
C ILE A 224 -22.71 6.77 18.01
N HIS A 225 -22.21 6.74 16.77
CA HIS A 225 -22.96 7.11 15.57
C HIS A 225 -23.29 5.88 14.72
N SER A 226 -24.54 5.78 14.28
CA SER A 226 -25.02 4.73 13.39
C SER A 226 -25.83 5.30 12.22
N ASP A 227 -26.15 4.46 11.25
CA ASP A 227 -27.21 4.73 10.30
C ASP A 227 -28.60 4.65 10.99
N GLN A 228 -29.67 4.96 10.21
CA GLN A 228 -31.06 4.79 10.67
C GLN A 228 -31.57 3.36 10.46
N GLY A 229 -30.72 2.34 10.55
CA GLY A 229 -31.13 0.93 10.48
C GLY A 229 -32.10 0.55 11.61
N THR A 230 -33.11 -0.27 11.31
CA THR A 230 -34.16 -0.67 12.27
C THR A 230 -33.60 -1.30 13.54
N VAL A 231 -32.45 -1.94 13.46
CA VAL A 231 -31.77 -2.54 14.62
C VAL A 231 -31.28 -1.46 15.58
N TYR A 232 -30.69 -0.37 15.08
CA TYR A 232 -30.21 0.75 15.89
C TYR A 232 -31.32 1.62 16.47
N GLN A 233 -32.47 1.65 15.78
CA GLN A 233 -33.67 2.33 16.27
C GLN A 233 -34.43 1.53 17.36
N SER A 234 -33.99 0.28 17.64
CA SER A 234 -34.58 -0.55 18.69
C SER A 234 -34.37 0.05 20.06
N GLN A 235 -35.45 0.20 20.83
CA GLN A 235 -35.43 0.73 22.20
C GLN A 235 -34.40 0.02 23.09
N LYS A 236 -34.30 -1.33 22.98
CA LYS A 236 -33.36 -2.13 23.79
C LYS A 236 -31.91 -1.77 23.48
N VAL A 237 -31.56 -1.53 22.18
CA VAL A 237 -30.22 -1.14 21.76
C VAL A 237 -29.89 0.26 22.29
N GLN A 238 -30.81 1.24 22.14
CA GLN A 238 -30.61 2.59 22.60
C GLN A 238 -30.46 2.65 24.13
N GLN A 239 -31.35 1.98 24.87
CA GLN A 239 -31.27 1.88 26.35
C GLN A 239 -29.95 1.25 26.80
N THR A 240 -29.46 0.22 26.10
CA THR A 240 -28.17 -0.42 26.45
C THR A 240 -27.01 0.54 26.27
N LEU A 241 -27.00 1.31 25.17
CA LEU A 241 -25.96 2.32 24.90
C LEU A 241 -26.01 3.45 25.93
N THR A 242 -27.20 3.99 26.21
CA THR A 242 -27.39 5.06 27.23
C THR A 242 -26.95 4.59 28.61
N LYS A 243 -27.32 3.36 29.03
CA LYS A 243 -26.89 2.78 30.31
C LYS A 243 -25.37 2.63 30.42
N LYS A 244 -24.68 2.46 29.30
CA LYS A 244 -23.20 2.42 29.23
C LYS A 244 -22.55 3.80 29.12
N GLY A 245 -23.34 4.90 29.13
CA GLY A 245 -22.84 6.27 29.09
C GLY A 245 -22.60 6.84 27.69
N PHE A 246 -23.05 6.15 26.62
CA PHE A 246 -22.87 6.65 25.24
C PHE A 246 -23.93 7.69 24.87
N LEU A 247 -23.51 8.76 24.22
CA LEU A 247 -24.36 9.70 23.50
C LEU A 247 -24.69 9.15 22.13
N ILE A 248 -25.95 8.84 21.87
CA ILE A 248 -26.39 8.22 20.62
C ILE A 248 -26.56 9.29 19.56
N SER A 249 -26.05 9.03 18.35
CA SER A 249 -26.19 9.87 17.17
C SER A 249 -26.58 9.00 15.98
N MET A 250 -27.43 9.54 15.09
CA MET A 250 -27.84 8.83 13.88
C MET A 250 -27.65 9.69 12.63
N SER A 251 -27.22 9.05 11.53
CA SER A 251 -27.13 9.69 10.23
C SER A 251 -28.45 10.29 9.79
N ARG A 252 -28.41 11.35 9.00
CA ARG A 252 -29.60 11.84 8.31
C ARG A 252 -30.11 10.79 7.32
N LYS A 253 -31.41 10.82 7.06
CA LYS A 253 -32.04 9.88 6.12
C LYS A 253 -31.43 10.01 4.73
N ALA A 254 -31.09 8.87 4.13
CA ALA A 254 -30.50 8.79 2.79
C ALA A 254 -29.19 9.58 2.60
N THR A 255 -28.42 9.81 3.68
CA THR A 255 -27.14 10.51 3.64
C THR A 255 -25.99 9.55 4.01
N PRO A 256 -25.51 8.71 3.08
CA PRO A 256 -24.43 7.74 3.35
C PRO A 256 -23.13 8.41 3.85
N ARG A 257 -22.92 9.67 3.45
CA ARG A 257 -21.73 10.44 3.86
C ARG A 257 -21.63 10.63 5.38
N ASP A 258 -22.76 10.61 6.11
CA ASP A 258 -22.76 10.79 7.55
C ASP A 258 -22.12 9.59 8.28
N ASN A 259 -22.04 8.40 7.65
CA ASN A 259 -21.40 7.19 8.21
C ASN A 259 -20.17 6.73 7.42
N ALA A 260 -19.50 7.66 6.73
CA ALA A 260 -18.42 7.37 5.78
C ALA A 260 -17.21 6.64 6.40
N VAL A 261 -16.94 6.80 7.68
CA VAL A 261 -15.80 6.17 8.38
C VAL A 261 -15.93 4.66 8.32
N ILE A 262 -17.08 4.12 8.77
CA ILE A 262 -17.27 2.66 8.81
C ILE A 262 -17.58 2.07 7.43
N GLU A 263 -18.26 2.82 6.54
CA GLU A 263 -18.49 2.39 5.16
C GLU A 263 -17.16 2.17 4.40
N ASN A 264 -16.21 3.10 4.57
CA ASN A 264 -14.88 2.97 3.98
C ASN A 264 -14.12 1.76 4.53
N PHE A 265 -14.21 1.52 5.85
CA PHE A 265 -13.64 0.34 6.48
C PHE A 265 -14.25 -0.95 5.89
N PHE A 266 -15.57 -1.08 5.81
CA PHE A 266 -16.22 -2.26 5.23
C PHE A 266 -15.86 -2.48 3.77
N GLY A 267 -15.73 -1.42 2.99
CA GLY A 267 -15.26 -1.50 1.60
C GLY A 267 -13.86 -2.11 1.50
N GLN A 268 -12.93 -1.67 2.36
CA GLN A 268 -11.58 -2.23 2.41
C GLN A 268 -11.59 -3.67 2.92
N MET A 269 -12.30 -3.96 4.02
CA MET A 269 -12.42 -5.30 4.59
C MET A 269 -12.92 -6.32 3.55
N LYS A 270 -14.02 -6.02 2.86
CA LYS A 270 -14.57 -6.91 1.82
C LYS A 270 -13.59 -7.15 0.70
N THR A 271 -12.90 -6.11 0.23
CA THR A 271 -11.90 -6.23 -0.84
C THR A 271 -10.72 -7.10 -0.42
N ILE A 272 -10.19 -6.87 0.79
CA ILE A 272 -9.06 -7.66 1.33
C ILE A 272 -9.45 -9.13 1.44
N LEU A 273 -10.58 -9.41 2.10
CA LEU A 273 -11.06 -10.78 2.30
C LEU A 273 -11.34 -11.51 0.99
N GLN A 274 -11.93 -10.85 -0.01
CA GLN A 274 -12.19 -11.43 -1.31
C GLN A 274 -10.91 -11.80 -2.07
N HIS A 275 -9.85 -11.00 -1.92
CA HIS A 275 -8.57 -11.27 -2.57
C HIS A 275 -7.72 -12.30 -1.82
N GLN A 276 -7.70 -12.25 -0.48
CA GLN A 276 -6.94 -13.22 0.31
C GLN A 276 -7.59 -14.60 0.31
N HIS A 277 -8.92 -14.65 0.20
CA HIS A 277 -9.70 -15.88 0.32
C HIS A 277 -10.77 -15.98 -0.78
N PRO A 278 -10.40 -15.98 -2.09
CA PRO A 278 -11.36 -15.87 -3.20
C PRO A 278 -12.40 -16.99 -3.23
N PHE A 279 -12.03 -18.20 -2.79
CA PHE A 279 -12.94 -19.36 -2.79
C PHE A 279 -13.66 -19.59 -1.46
N LEU A 280 -13.28 -18.88 -0.38
CA LEU A 280 -13.80 -19.14 0.96
C LEU A 280 -15.27 -18.77 1.09
N PHE A 281 -15.69 -17.73 0.38
CA PHE A 281 -17.08 -17.26 0.33
C PHE A 281 -18.04 -18.29 -0.27
N GLN A 282 -17.53 -19.20 -1.12
CA GLN A 282 -18.30 -20.20 -1.83
C GLN A 282 -18.22 -21.58 -1.18
N LYS A 283 -17.22 -21.84 -0.30
CA LYS A 283 -16.93 -23.19 0.17
C LYS A 283 -17.35 -23.47 1.61
N SER A 284 -17.23 -22.54 2.55
CA SER A 284 -17.45 -22.85 3.95
C SER A 284 -17.77 -21.63 4.82
N THR A 285 -19.01 -21.51 5.27
CA THR A 285 -19.45 -20.49 6.22
C THR A 285 -18.69 -20.55 7.55
N LYS A 286 -18.36 -21.75 8.06
CA LYS A 286 -17.62 -21.93 9.31
C LYS A 286 -16.19 -21.37 9.20
N LYS A 287 -15.49 -21.66 8.10
CA LYS A 287 -14.14 -21.13 7.84
C LYS A 287 -14.19 -19.62 7.62
N LEU A 288 -15.16 -19.11 6.83
CA LEU A 288 -15.36 -17.68 6.62
C LEU A 288 -15.61 -16.93 7.94
N LYS A 289 -16.45 -17.46 8.83
CA LYS A 289 -16.70 -16.88 10.15
C LYS A 289 -15.41 -16.76 10.97
N LYS A 290 -14.54 -17.79 10.95
CA LYS A 290 -13.22 -17.71 11.63
C LYS A 290 -12.36 -16.59 11.09
N VAL A 291 -12.26 -16.47 9.76
CA VAL A 291 -11.44 -15.42 9.09
C VAL A 291 -12.00 -14.03 9.40
N ILE A 292 -13.32 -13.83 9.33
CA ILE A 292 -13.97 -12.56 9.65
C ILE A 292 -13.73 -12.17 11.13
N ASN A 293 -13.84 -13.13 12.06
CA ASN A 293 -13.60 -12.89 13.48
C ASN A 293 -12.13 -12.55 13.78
N HIS A 294 -11.18 -13.02 12.96
CA HIS A 294 -9.76 -12.71 13.10
C HIS A 294 -9.36 -11.37 12.45
N PHE A 295 -10.18 -10.87 11.53
CA PHE A 295 -9.91 -9.66 10.77
C PHE A 295 -9.67 -8.40 11.64
N PRO A 296 -10.41 -8.15 12.75
CA PRO A 296 -10.12 -7.03 13.64
C PRO A 296 -8.70 -7.02 14.19
N LYS A 297 -8.14 -8.18 14.56
CA LYS A 297 -6.75 -8.29 15.03
C LYS A 297 -5.76 -7.94 13.92
N PHE A 298 -5.98 -8.44 12.70
CA PHE A 298 -5.17 -8.09 11.54
C PHE A 298 -5.24 -6.59 11.24
N TRP A 299 -6.45 -6.00 11.22
CA TRP A 299 -6.66 -4.58 10.96
C TRP A 299 -5.96 -3.70 12.00
N ASN A 300 -6.17 -3.98 13.28
CA ASN A 300 -5.65 -3.18 14.37
C ASN A 300 -4.11 -3.23 14.46
N ASN A 301 -3.50 -4.39 14.23
CA ASN A 301 -2.08 -4.58 14.50
C ASN A 301 -1.17 -4.57 13.26
N GLN A 302 -1.71 -4.85 12.07
CA GLN A 302 -0.87 -5.05 10.88
C GLN A 302 -1.26 -4.13 9.72
N TRP A 303 -2.52 -3.66 9.66
CA TRP A 303 -2.98 -2.84 8.56
C TRP A 303 -2.60 -1.38 8.75
N ILE A 304 -1.68 -0.86 7.90
CA ILE A 304 -1.21 0.53 7.99
C ILE A 304 -2.19 1.50 7.32
N LEU A 305 -2.38 2.66 7.93
CA LEU A 305 -3.27 3.72 7.46
C LEU A 305 -2.49 5.02 7.18
N ALA A 306 -2.74 5.66 6.03
CA ALA A 306 -2.04 6.89 5.66
C ALA A 306 -2.32 8.05 6.64
N LYS A 307 -3.55 8.13 7.20
CA LYS A 307 -3.91 9.14 8.18
C LYS A 307 -3.18 8.98 9.53
N LEU A 308 -2.63 7.80 9.80
CA LEU A 308 -1.87 7.47 11.01
C LEU A 308 -0.36 7.44 10.75
N ASN A 309 0.12 8.29 9.85
CA ASN A 309 1.54 8.30 9.44
C ASN A 309 2.06 6.91 9.04
N TYR A 310 1.20 6.15 8.31
CA TYR A 310 1.49 4.78 7.86
C TYR A 310 1.81 3.81 8.99
N SER A 311 1.18 4.02 10.15
CA SER A 311 1.18 3.08 11.27
C SER A 311 -0.12 2.28 11.30
N SER A 312 -0.13 1.15 11.99
CA SER A 312 -1.37 0.45 12.32
C SER A 312 -2.12 1.18 13.44
N PRO A 313 -3.44 0.99 13.59
CA PRO A 313 -4.21 1.57 14.69
C PRO A 313 -3.57 1.37 16.07
N SER A 314 -3.12 0.16 16.38
CA SER A 314 -2.48 -0.15 17.67
C SER A 314 -1.12 0.51 17.84
N GLN A 315 -0.27 0.51 16.80
CA GLN A 315 1.03 1.19 16.84
C GLN A 315 0.88 2.70 16.99
N TYR A 316 -0.10 3.30 16.30
CA TYR A 316 -0.37 4.73 16.44
C TYR A 316 -0.75 5.10 17.88
N SER A 317 -1.61 4.30 18.53
CA SER A 317 -2.01 4.54 19.92
C SER A 317 -0.84 4.36 20.91
N GLN A 318 0.04 3.41 20.68
CA GLN A 318 1.24 3.19 21.51
C GLN A 318 2.25 4.35 21.43
N ASN A 319 2.36 4.99 20.26
CA ASN A 319 3.29 6.11 20.05
C ASN A 319 2.79 7.44 20.67
N LEU A 320 1.56 7.49 21.19
CA LEU A 320 0.97 8.67 21.84
C LEU A 320 1.08 8.63 23.37
N ILE A 321 1.49 7.50 23.93
CA ILE A 321 1.77 7.29 25.35
C ILE A 321 3.27 7.49 25.58
#